data_8e61a95a0176dc6dec60cf940980fa45
#
_entry.id   8e61a95a0176dc6dec60cf940980fa45
#
_cell.length_a   1.000
_cell.length_b   1.000
_cell.length_c   1.000
_cell.angle_alpha   90.00
_cell.angle_beta   90.00
_cell.angle_gamma   90.00
#
_symmetry.space_group_name_H-M   'P 1'
#
loop_
_entity.id
_entity.type
_entity.pdbx_description
1 polymer ?
#
loop_
_entity_poly.entity_id
_entity_poly.type
_entity_poly.pdbx_seq_one_letter_code
_entity_poly.pdbx_strand_id
1 'polypeptide(L)'
;MHNVDSQQPAAERAMQGASLAVEQAWQERGESWSRDWVFRRNCSMSPRQLMMFFVSLCVVSLMVAAIAWDVGGSLVMPFTGIELSSMAVALFVYGRHATDRECVRLSAQQLRVEWENGGVVQSVSFNPHWVRVSLPESGLIEVSSAGRTVYIGRYARPERRAALAKDLRAALRAL
;
A
#
# COMPACT_ATOMS: atom_id res chain seq x y z
N MET A 1 21.81 -9.94 28.19
CA MET A 1 21.37 -9.11 27.08
C MET A 1 21.12 -10.04 25.90
N HIS A 2 19.85 -10.41 25.69
CA HIS A 2 19.46 -11.37 24.65
C HIS A 2 19.21 -10.59 23.35
N ASN A 3 19.92 -11.01 22.31
CA ASN A 3 19.88 -10.37 20.98
C ASN A 3 18.53 -10.72 20.31
N VAL A 4 17.59 -9.80 20.28
CA VAL A 4 16.24 -9.97 19.71
C VAL A 4 16.24 -9.88 18.17
N ASP A 5 17.37 -9.49 17.56
CA ASP A 5 17.47 -9.16 16.12
C ASP A 5 17.55 -10.39 15.17
N SER A 6 17.68 -11.59 15.71
CA SER A 6 17.94 -12.77 14.86
C SER A 6 16.70 -13.53 14.37
N GLN A 7 15.48 -13.11 14.72
CA GLN A 7 14.25 -13.86 14.38
C GLN A 7 13.32 -13.19 13.35
N GLN A 8 13.72 -12.07 12.77
CA GLN A 8 12.89 -11.47 11.72
C GLN A 8 12.99 -12.25 10.39
N PRO A 9 11.86 -12.54 9.72
CA PRO A 9 11.88 -13.26 8.45
C PRO A 9 12.62 -12.47 7.36
N ALA A 10 13.32 -13.16 6.48
CA ALA A 10 14.18 -12.57 5.44
C ALA A 10 13.46 -11.53 4.56
N ALA A 11 12.16 -11.72 4.32
CA ALA A 11 11.31 -10.77 3.58
C ALA A 11 11.13 -9.44 4.32
N GLU A 12 11.02 -9.47 5.65
CA GLU A 12 10.85 -8.27 6.48
C GLU A 12 12.17 -7.47 6.55
N ARG A 13 13.31 -8.16 6.63
CA ARG A 13 14.64 -7.55 6.53
C ARG A 13 14.91 -6.94 5.15
N ALA A 14 14.47 -7.58 4.06
CA ALA A 14 14.58 -7.04 2.71
C ALA A 14 13.70 -5.78 2.52
N MET A 15 12.50 -5.76 3.10
CA MET A 15 11.62 -4.58 3.06
C MET A 15 12.16 -3.43 3.93
N GLN A 16 12.71 -3.74 5.10
CA GLN A 16 13.38 -2.74 5.94
C GLN A 16 14.67 -2.23 5.29
N GLY A 17 15.46 -3.11 4.67
CA GLY A 17 16.66 -2.72 3.92
C GLY A 17 16.35 -1.83 2.72
N ALA A 18 15.27 -2.11 1.99
CA ALA A 18 14.81 -1.26 0.89
C ALA A 18 14.29 0.09 1.39
N SER A 19 13.58 0.11 2.54
CA SER A 19 13.12 1.35 3.16
C SER A 19 14.28 2.21 3.65
N LEU A 20 15.28 1.60 4.31
CA LEU A 20 16.49 2.29 4.78
C LEU A 20 17.36 2.79 3.63
N ALA A 21 17.51 2.01 2.56
CA ALA A 21 18.28 2.42 1.38
C ALA A 21 17.61 3.61 0.66
N VAL A 22 16.28 3.61 0.59
CA VAL A 22 15.52 4.76 0.07
C VAL A 22 15.70 5.97 0.98
N GLU A 23 15.66 5.80 2.30
CA GLU A 23 15.85 6.88 3.27
C GLU A 23 17.29 7.44 3.25
N GLN A 24 18.28 6.56 3.13
CA GLN A 24 19.70 6.96 2.96
C GLN A 24 19.96 7.69 1.64
N ALA A 25 19.35 7.23 0.53
CA ALA A 25 19.44 7.92 -0.75
C ALA A 25 18.82 9.33 -0.74
N TRP A 26 17.90 9.60 0.20
CA TRP A 26 17.30 10.92 0.41
C TRP A 26 18.18 11.80 1.33
N GLN A 27 18.79 11.21 2.36
CA GLN A 27 19.74 11.93 3.23
C GLN A 27 21.00 12.37 2.46
N GLU A 28 21.49 11.57 1.52
CA GLU A 28 22.62 11.92 0.65
C GLU A 28 22.35 13.11 -0.27
N ARG A 29 21.07 13.43 -0.54
CA ARG A 29 20.68 14.63 -1.30
C ARG A 29 20.49 15.89 -0.46
N GLY A 30 20.79 15.84 0.85
CA GLY A 30 20.66 16.98 1.73
C GLY A 30 19.21 17.47 1.97
N GLU A 31 18.21 16.66 1.62
CA GLU A 31 16.79 16.95 1.84
C GLU A 31 16.37 16.50 3.23
N SER A 32 16.43 17.40 4.20
CA SER A 32 15.83 17.13 5.52
C SER A 32 14.31 17.29 5.43
N TRP A 33 13.59 16.16 5.53
CA TRP A 33 12.13 16.18 5.63
C TRP A 33 11.72 16.66 7.02
N SER A 34 10.85 17.66 7.08
CA SER A 34 10.36 18.20 8.35
C SER A 34 9.18 17.41 8.90
N ARG A 35 8.37 16.81 8.04
CA ARG A 35 7.21 15.99 8.39
C ARG A 35 6.84 14.99 7.30
N ASP A 36 6.45 13.79 7.74
CA ASP A 36 5.99 12.69 6.91
C ASP A 36 4.60 12.21 7.36
N TRP A 37 3.70 12.04 6.40
CA TRP A 37 2.40 11.40 6.60
C TRP A 37 2.32 10.18 5.69
N VAL A 38 2.20 9.00 6.27
CA VAL A 38 2.11 7.74 5.53
C VAL A 38 0.74 7.12 5.76
N PHE A 39 -0.02 6.95 4.70
CA PHE A 39 -1.32 6.29 4.71
C PHE A 39 -1.19 4.97 3.96
N ARG A 40 -1.50 3.88 4.66
CA ARG A 40 -1.53 2.55 4.06
C ARG A 40 -2.97 2.10 3.90
N ARG A 41 -3.24 1.38 2.84
CA ARG A 41 -4.52 0.71 2.65
C ARG A 41 -4.74 -0.25 3.83
N ASN A 42 -5.88 -0.12 4.48
CA ASN A 42 -6.23 -0.97 5.62
C ASN A 42 -6.73 -2.31 5.09
N CYS A 43 -5.81 -3.25 4.85
CA CYS A 43 -6.15 -4.60 4.42
C CYS A 43 -6.32 -5.49 5.64
N SER A 44 -7.44 -6.20 5.72
CA SER A 44 -7.78 -7.10 6.84
C SER A 44 -6.86 -8.32 6.91
N MET A 45 -6.27 -8.73 5.79
CA MET A 45 -5.40 -9.90 5.70
C MET A 45 -4.04 -9.52 5.10
N SER A 46 -2.98 -10.07 5.69
CA SER A 46 -1.65 -9.95 5.10
C SER A 46 -1.53 -10.84 3.85
N PRO A 47 -0.67 -10.47 2.87
CA PRO A 47 -0.44 -11.31 1.69
C PRO A 47 -0.03 -12.76 2.03
N ARG A 48 0.70 -12.94 3.14
CA ARG A 48 1.10 -14.26 3.61
C ARG A 48 -0.08 -15.09 4.11
N GLN A 49 -0.99 -14.49 4.89
CA GLN A 49 -2.21 -15.18 5.34
C GLN A 49 -3.10 -15.56 4.16
N LEU A 50 -3.21 -14.67 3.18
CA LEU A 50 -3.96 -14.92 1.95
C LEU A 50 -3.38 -16.12 1.17
N MET A 51 -2.05 -16.18 1.04
CA MET A 51 -1.37 -17.31 0.39
C MET A 51 -1.59 -18.63 1.14
N MET A 52 -1.48 -18.62 2.47
CA MET A 52 -1.73 -19.82 3.29
C MET A 52 -3.18 -20.30 3.15
N PHE A 53 -4.14 -19.37 3.14
CA PHE A 53 -5.54 -19.70 2.90
C PHE A 53 -5.75 -20.34 1.52
N PHE A 54 -5.15 -19.79 0.47
CA PHE A 54 -5.25 -20.34 -0.88
C PHE A 54 -4.62 -21.72 -0.99
N VAL A 55 -3.44 -21.93 -0.40
CA VAL A 55 -2.80 -23.26 -0.38
C VAL A 55 -3.68 -24.30 0.31
N SER A 56 -4.27 -23.95 1.47
CA SER A 56 -5.19 -24.88 2.16
C SER A 56 -6.41 -25.22 1.31
N LEU A 57 -6.98 -24.23 0.61
CA LEU A 57 -8.09 -24.43 -0.31
C LEU A 57 -7.69 -25.36 -1.47
N CYS A 58 -6.52 -25.16 -2.07
CA CYS A 58 -6.00 -26.03 -3.12
C CYS A 58 -5.88 -27.49 -2.66
N VAL A 59 -5.31 -27.72 -1.47
CA VAL A 59 -5.15 -29.06 -0.92
C VAL A 59 -6.50 -29.77 -0.75
N VAL A 60 -7.47 -29.09 -0.16
CA VAL A 60 -8.82 -29.67 0.06
C VAL A 60 -9.53 -29.92 -1.27
N SER A 61 -9.54 -28.94 -2.18
CA SER A 61 -10.23 -29.07 -3.48
C SER A 61 -9.62 -30.17 -4.34
N LEU A 62 -8.29 -30.28 -4.38
CA LEU A 62 -7.61 -31.34 -5.13
C LEU A 62 -7.83 -32.72 -4.52
N MET A 63 -7.90 -32.82 -3.20
CA MET A 63 -8.20 -34.10 -2.53
C MET A 63 -9.62 -34.56 -2.86
N VAL A 64 -10.60 -33.66 -2.83
CA VAL A 64 -12.00 -33.95 -3.23
C VAL A 64 -12.07 -34.36 -4.70
N ALA A 65 -11.38 -33.65 -5.58
CA ALA A 65 -11.33 -33.97 -7.00
C ALA A 65 -10.69 -35.33 -7.28
N ALA A 66 -9.64 -35.71 -6.53
CA ALA A 66 -9.00 -37.02 -6.66
C ALA A 66 -9.97 -38.16 -6.23
N ILE A 67 -10.66 -38.01 -5.11
CA ILE A 67 -11.66 -38.99 -4.67
C ILE A 67 -12.81 -39.12 -5.70
N ALA A 68 -13.30 -37.97 -6.24
CA ALA A 68 -14.33 -37.97 -7.26
C ALA A 68 -13.87 -38.67 -8.54
N TRP A 69 -12.59 -38.54 -8.91
CA TRP A 69 -12.01 -39.22 -10.07
C TRP A 69 -12.05 -40.74 -9.92
N ASP A 70 -11.68 -41.24 -8.74
CA ASP A 70 -11.67 -42.71 -8.43
C ASP A 70 -13.07 -43.34 -8.50
N VAL A 71 -14.13 -42.57 -8.23
CA VAL A 71 -15.54 -43.00 -8.38
C VAL A 71 -16.17 -42.69 -9.75
N GLY A 72 -15.35 -42.29 -10.74
CA GLY A 72 -15.79 -42.08 -12.12
C GLY A 72 -16.31 -40.66 -12.42
N GLY A 73 -16.16 -39.73 -11.49
CA GLY A 73 -16.58 -38.32 -11.65
C GLY A 73 -15.56 -37.47 -12.44
N SER A 74 -15.26 -37.83 -13.69
CA SER A 74 -14.20 -37.21 -14.51
C SER A 74 -14.37 -35.70 -14.77
N LEU A 75 -15.59 -35.18 -14.71
CA LEU A 75 -15.88 -33.75 -14.91
C LEU A 75 -15.49 -32.87 -13.71
N VAL A 76 -15.27 -33.44 -12.52
CA VAL A 76 -14.90 -32.70 -11.32
C VAL A 76 -13.50 -32.08 -11.46
N MET A 77 -12.55 -32.80 -12.07
CA MET A 77 -11.18 -32.30 -12.28
C MET A 77 -11.09 -30.99 -13.09
N PRO A 78 -11.66 -30.91 -14.32
CA PRO A 78 -11.61 -29.66 -15.08
C PRO A 78 -12.37 -28.52 -14.40
N PHE A 79 -13.46 -28.81 -13.70
CA PHE A 79 -14.21 -27.82 -12.94
C PHE A 79 -13.35 -27.25 -11.78
N THR A 80 -12.73 -28.10 -10.98
CA THR A 80 -11.81 -27.72 -9.91
C THR A 80 -10.65 -26.89 -10.46
N GLY A 81 -10.10 -27.26 -11.62
CA GLY A 81 -9.03 -26.48 -12.27
C GLY A 81 -9.47 -25.04 -12.62
N ILE A 82 -10.65 -24.87 -13.16
CA ILE A 82 -11.22 -23.54 -13.50
C ILE A 82 -11.45 -22.74 -12.21
N GLU A 83 -12.03 -23.35 -11.18
CA GLU A 83 -12.32 -22.72 -9.90
C GLU A 83 -11.03 -22.21 -9.23
N LEU A 84 -10.03 -23.07 -9.07
CA LEU A 84 -8.75 -22.69 -8.46
C LEU A 84 -8.00 -21.65 -9.28
N SER A 85 -8.07 -21.72 -10.60
CA SER A 85 -7.43 -20.72 -11.46
C SER A 85 -8.10 -19.35 -11.33
N SER A 86 -9.43 -19.29 -11.31
CA SER A 86 -10.16 -18.04 -11.14
C SER A 86 -9.90 -17.42 -9.75
N MET A 87 -9.84 -18.24 -8.71
CA MET A 87 -9.49 -17.80 -7.36
C MET A 87 -8.04 -17.30 -7.30
N ALA A 88 -7.09 -17.99 -7.93
CA ALA A 88 -5.70 -17.56 -7.99
C ALA A 88 -5.56 -16.17 -8.62
N VAL A 89 -6.25 -15.92 -9.75
CA VAL A 89 -6.25 -14.61 -10.40
C VAL A 89 -6.84 -13.54 -9.48
N ALA A 90 -7.97 -13.82 -8.84
CA ALA A 90 -8.61 -12.86 -7.91
C ALA A 90 -7.68 -12.52 -6.74
N LEU A 91 -7.02 -13.52 -6.13
CA LEU A 91 -6.10 -13.34 -5.02
C LEU A 91 -4.81 -12.63 -5.46
N PHE A 92 -4.33 -12.90 -6.67
CA PHE A 92 -3.17 -12.19 -7.24
C PHE A 92 -3.45 -10.70 -7.40
N VAL A 93 -4.61 -10.35 -7.99
CA VAL A 93 -5.05 -8.96 -8.16
C VAL A 93 -5.21 -8.29 -6.79
N TYR A 94 -5.86 -8.97 -5.84
CA TYR A 94 -6.02 -8.46 -4.47
C TYR A 94 -4.66 -8.23 -3.80
N GLY A 95 -3.76 -9.21 -3.85
CA GLY A 95 -2.43 -9.14 -3.24
C GLY A 95 -1.58 -8.01 -3.81
N ARG A 96 -1.68 -7.77 -5.13
CA ARG A 96 -0.98 -6.68 -5.81
C ARG A 96 -1.40 -5.30 -5.30
N HIS A 97 -2.67 -5.13 -4.91
CA HIS A 97 -3.21 -3.88 -4.40
C HIS A 97 -3.21 -3.79 -2.86
N ALA A 98 -2.84 -4.86 -2.18
CA ALA A 98 -2.82 -4.90 -0.70
C ALA A 98 -1.70 -4.03 -0.09
N THR A 99 -0.64 -3.75 -0.86
CA THR A 99 0.51 -2.94 -0.45
C THR A 99 0.38 -1.46 -0.84
N ASP A 100 -0.72 -1.08 -1.48
CA ASP A 100 -0.94 0.29 -1.91
C ASP A 100 -0.83 1.26 -0.72
N ARG A 101 -0.06 2.32 -0.93
CA ARG A 101 0.20 3.35 0.09
C ARG A 101 0.24 4.73 -0.53
N GLU A 102 -0.02 5.70 0.30
CA GLU A 102 0.10 7.10 -0.03
C GLU A 102 1.04 7.74 0.99
N CYS A 103 2.04 8.47 0.54
CA CYS A 103 3.02 9.15 1.36
C CYS A 103 3.06 10.63 0.99
N VAL A 104 2.92 11.49 1.98
CA VAL A 104 3.06 12.94 1.82
C VAL A 104 4.25 13.37 2.64
N ARG A 105 5.26 13.94 1.99
CA ARG A 105 6.49 14.41 2.62
C ARG A 105 6.63 15.92 2.44
N LEU A 106 6.90 16.60 3.54
CA LEU A 106 7.11 18.04 3.55
C LEU A 106 8.54 18.36 3.97
N SER A 107 9.23 19.15 3.14
CA SER A 107 10.50 19.80 3.46
C SER A 107 10.38 21.31 3.29
N ALA A 108 11.41 22.06 3.67
CA ALA A 108 11.44 23.51 3.46
C ALA A 108 11.38 23.89 1.97
N GLN A 109 11.88 23.02 1.08
CA GLN A 109 11.99 23.30 -0.36
C GLN A 109 10.87 22.69 -1.18
N GLN A 110 10.26 21.57 -0.72
CA GLN A 110 9.25 20.85 -1.51
C GLN A 110 8.25 20.10 -0.66
N LEU A 111 7.02 20.04 -1.16
CA LEU A 111 5.98 19.11 -0.74
C LEU A 111 5.90 18.01 -1.78
N ARG A 112 6.24 16.77 -1.41
CA ARG A 112 6.19 15.61 -2.28
C ARG A 112 5.04 14.70 -1.89
N VAL A 113 4.20 14.39 -2.86
CA VAL A 113 3.10 13.43 -2.73
C VAL A 113 3.46 12.22 -3.57
N GLU A 114 3.52 11.05 -2.95
CA GLU A 114 3.77 9.77 -3.59
C GLU A 114 2.57 8.86 -3.33
N TRP A 115 2.12 8.17 -4.37
CA TRP A 115 1.11 7.13 -4.22
C TRP A 115 1.51 5.90 -5.02
N GLU A 116 1.32 4.77 -4.40
CA GLU A 116 1.56 3.46 -4.97
C GLU A 116 0.20 2.82 -5.30
N ASN A 117 0.05 2.39 -6.54
CA ASN A 117 -1.15 1.71 -7.02
C ASN A 117 -0.73 0.46 -7.80
N GLY A 118 -1.00 -0.72 -7.25
CA GLY A 118 -0.67 -2.00 -7.87
C GLY A 118 0.82 -2.18 -8.18
N GLY A 119 1.73 -1.66 -7.32
CA GLY A 119 3.18 -1.74 -7.49
C GLY A 119 3.78 -0.67 -8.43
N VAL A 120 2.96 0.26 -8.92
CA VAL A 120 3.43 1.44 -9.67
C VAL A 120 3.45 2.64 -8.73
N VAL A 121 4.64 3.20 -8.51
CA VAL A 121 4.83 4.39 -7.70
C VAL A 121 4.78 5.63 -8.59
N GLN A 122 3.87 6.52 -8.29
CA GLN A 122 3.79 7.84 -8.92
C GLN A 122 4.10 8.90 -7.88
N SER A 123 4.75 9.98 -8.29
CA SER A 123 5.08 11.08 -7.39
C SER A 123 4.90 12.43 -8.08
N VAL A 124 4.45 13.42 -7.31
CA VAL A 124 4.35 14.82 -7.72
C VAL A 124 4.97 15.69 -6.64
N SER A 125 5.77 16.66 -7.04
CA SER A 125 6.39 17.62 -6.15
C SER A 125 5.82 19.03 -6.40
N PHE A 126 5.57 19.74 -5.31
CA PHE A 126 5.05 21.11 -5.30
C PHE A 126 5.99 22.02 -4.51
N ASN A 127 6.02 23.30 -4.84
CA ASN A 127 6.65 24.30 -3.99
C ASN A 127 5.74 24.59 -2.79
N PRO A 128 6.18 24.37 -1.53
CA PRO A 128 5.34 24.50 -0.34
C PRO A 128 4.68 25.88 -0.19
N HIS A 129 5.39 26.94 -0.58
CA HIS A 129 4.91 28.32 -0.43
C HIS A 129 3.71 28.65 -1.33
N TRP A 130 3.47 27.85 -2.38
CA TRP A 130 2.40 28.09 -3.35
C TRP A 130 1.30 27.04 -3.29
N VAL A 131 1.41 26.13 -2.32
CA VAL A 131 0.43 25.06 -2.12
C VAL A 131 -0.82 25.61 -1.43
N ARG A 132 -1.96 25.26 -2.00
CA ARG A 132 -3.27 25.40 -1.36
C ARG A 132 -3.81 24.04 -1.00
N VAL A 133 -4.30 23.90 0.23
CA VAL A 133 -4.91 22.68 0.73
C VAL A 133 -6.37 22.94 1.01
N SER A 134 -7.28 22.27 0.31
CA SER A 134 -8.72 22.32 0.51
C SER A 134 -9.30 20.95 0.83
N LEU A 135 -10.46 20.94 1.44
CA LEU A 135 -11.24 19.74 1.70
C LEU A 135 -12.62 19.95 1.07
N PRO A 136 -12.79 19.61 -0.23
CA PRO A 136 -14.06 19.73 -0.91
C PRO A 136 -15.09 18.70 -0.39
N GLU A 137 -16.34 18.83 -0.81
CA GLU A 137 -17.43 17.90 -0.46
C GLU A 137 -17.16 16.44 -0.89
N SER A 138 -16.29 16.24 -1.88
CA SER A 138 -15.82 14.91 -2.26
C SER A 138 -15.12 14.14 -1.12
N GLY A 139 -14.79 14.83 -0.04
CA GLY A 139 -14.18 14.26 1.16
C GLY A 139 -12.70 13.89 1.01
N LEU A 140 -12.09 14.05 -0.16
CA LEU A 140 -10.65 13.91 -0.34
C LEU A 140 -9.96 15.27 -0.12
N ILE A 141 -8.73 15.24 0.37
CA ILE A 141 -7.96 16.46 0.55
C ILE A 141 -7.37 16.85 -0.80
N GLU A 142 -7.70 18.02 -1.26
CA GLU A 142 -7.18 18.59 -2.48
C GLU A 142 -5.93 19.41 -2.18
N VAL A 143 -4.84 19.08 -2.87
CA VAL A 143 -3.57 19.81 -2.83
C VAL A 143 -3.34 20.41 -4.20
N SER A 144 -3.35 21.72 -4.31
CA SER A 144 -3.20 22.43 -5.58
C SER A 144 -2.07 23.44 -5.53
N SER A 145 -1.33 23.55 -6.63
CA SER A 145 -0.27 24.56 -6.83
C SER A 145 -0.02 24.74 -8.32
N ALA A 146 0.08 26.00 -8.76
CA ALA A 146 0.43 26.38 -10.15
C ALA A 146 -0.40 25.65 -11.23
N GLY A 147 -1.71 25.49 -11.01
CA GLY A 147 -2.62 24.84 -11.96
C GLY A 147 -2.59 23.30 -11.95
N ARG A 148 -1.78 22.67 -11.09
CA ARG A 148 -1.77 21.24 -10.86
C ARG A 148 -2.53 20.93 -9.58
N THR A 149 -3.37 19.90 -9.63
CA THR A 149 -4.17 19.44 -8.50
C THR A 149 -3.97 17.95 -8.27
N VAL A 150 -3.77 17.57 -7.02
CA VAL A 150 -3.66 16.16 -6.59
C VAL A 150 -4.57 15.95 -5.40
N TYR A 151 -5.24 14.80 -5.37
CA TYR A 151 -6.12 14.39 -4.27
C TYR A 151 -5.39 13.40 -3.38
N ILE A 152 -5.34 13.71 -2.07
CA ILE A 152 -4.70 12.88 -1.06
C ILE A 152 -5.69 12.42 0.01
N GLY A 153 -5.30 11.40 0.78
CA GLY A 153 -6.14 10.84 1.84
C GLY A 153 -7.11 9.76 1.36
N ARG A 154 -6.84 9.10 0.23
CA ARG A 154 -7.63 7.96 -0.26
C ARG A 154 -7.66 6.81 0.75
N TYR A 155 -6.52 6.56 1.40
CA TYR A 155 -6.37 5.49 2.40
C TYR A 155 -6.54 5.98 3.84
N ALA A 156 -6.78 7.28 4.03
CA ALA A 156 -7.14 7.85 5.33
C ALA A 156 -8.64 7.65 5.62
N ARG A 157 -8.98 7.35 6.87
CA ARG A 157 -10.38 7.28 7.31
C ARG A 157 -11.05 8.64 7.13
N PRO A 158 -12.31 8.70 6.67
CA PRO A 158 -13.02 9.98 6.41
C PRO A 158 -12.96 10.94 7.60
N GLU A 159 -13.12 10.42 8.82
CA GLU A 159 -13.14 11.21 10.06
C GLU A 159 -11.78 11.89 10.34
N ARG A 160 -10.68 11.29 9.86
CA ARG A 160 -9.32 11.79 10.07
C ARG A 160 -8.86 12.76 8.97
N ARG A 161 -9.55 12.83 7.84
CA ARG A 161 -9.14 13.68 6.71
C ARG A 161 -9.18 15.16 7.04
N ALA A 162 -10.19 15.61 7.81
CA ALA A 162 -10.28 16.99 8.27
C ALA A 162 -9.11 17.38 9.19
N ALA A 163 -8.76 16.51 10.13
CA ALA A 163 -7.60 16.70 11.01
C ALA A 163 -6.30 16.74 10.19
N LEU A 164 -6.12 15.81 9.25
CA LEU A 164 -4.96 15.78 8.36
C LEU A 164 -4.82 17.05 7.53
N ALA A 165 -5.92 17.54 6.93
CA ALA A 165 -5.91 18.79 6.18
C ALA A 165 -5.53 19.99 7.05
N LYS A 166 -5.97 20.00 8.30
CA LYS A 166 -5.59 21.03 9.29
C LYS A 166 -4.11 20.94 9.64
N ASP A 167 -3.60 19.74 9.91
CA ASP A 167 -2.20 19.51 10.26
C ASP A 167 -1.26 19.86 9.08
N LEU A 168 -1.64 19.50 7.86
CA LEU A 168 -0.87 19.85 6.66
C LEU A 168 -0.83 21.37 6.44
N ARG A 169 -1.97 22.06 6.60
CA ARG A 169 -2.00 23.53 6.53
C ARG A 169 -1.16 24.18 7.62
N ALA A 170 -1.19 23.66 8.85
CA ALA A 170 -0.38 24.17 9.94
C ALA A 170 1.12 23.98 9.66
N ALA A 171 1.51 22.82 9.13
CA ALA A 171 2.90 22.53 8.77
C ALA A 171 3.40 23.42 7.62
N LEU A 172 2.57 23.69 6.61
CA LEU A 172 2.90 24.60 5.50
C LEU A 172 3.05 26.08 5.95
N ARG A 173 2.34 26.48 7.01
CA ARG A 173 2.45 27.85 7.57
C ARG A 173 3.67 28.00 8.48
N ALA A 174 4.26 26.91 8.95
CA ALA A 174 5.40 26.90 9.84
C ALA A 174 6.76 26.89 9.10
N LEU A 175 6.73 26.83 7.75
CA LEU A 175 7.88 26.98 6.86
C LEU A 175 8.13 28.44 6.51
#